data_b4e778bbb114c7a5266b7cab4d5a2b72
#
_entry.id   b4e778bbb114c7a5266b7cab4d5a2b72
#
_cell.length_a   1.000
_cell.length_b   1.000
_cell.length_c   1.000
_cell.angle_alpha   90.00
_cell.angle_beta   90.00
_cell.angle_gamma   90.00
#
_symmetry.space_group_name_H-M   'P 1'
#
loop_
_entity.id
_entity.type
_entity.pdbx_description
1 polymer ?
#
loop_
_entity_poly.entity_id
_entity_poly.type
_entity_poly.pdbx_seq_one_letter_code
_entity_poly.pdbx_strand_id
1 'polypeptide(L)'
;LGDVYKRQITPVAAVLKNIGGTAFGFMLPILAGFIAMAIGDRPALALGFVGGYIAANGKSGFLGALVAGFAAGYIILGLRKLCDKLPEALEKIAPVLIYPVVGILVIGLGMNYVIEPVMGAINTGLNSFLVGMGSSSRIILGFVLAAMMAIDMGGPFNKAAYVFGTASIAYGNYDIMAAVMIGGMVP
;
A
#
# COMPACT_ATOMS: atom_id res chain seq x y z
N LEU A 1 13.98 23.78 13.39
CA LEU A 1 14.90 22.93 12.58
C LEU A 1 14.29 22.53 11.24
N GLY A 2 12.97 22.22 11.16
CA GLY A 2 12.30 21.83 9.91
C GLY A 2 12.31 22.92 8.83
N ASP A 3 12.22 24.19 9.19
CA ASP A 3 12.23 25.31 8.23
C ASP A 3 13.62 25.63 7.69
N VAL A 4 14.67 25.36 8.45
CA VAL A 4 16.05 25.55 8.01
C VAL A 4 16.44 24.53 6.95
N TYR A 5 16.01 23.28 7.10
CA TYR A 5 16.23 22.22 6.10
C TYR A 5 15.43 22.43 4.80
N LYS A 6 14.22 22.99 4.88
CA LYS A 6 13.44 23.33 3.68
C LYS A 6 14.07 24.41 2.82
N ARG A 7 14.83 25.31 3.41
CA ARG A 7 15.50 26.42 2.68
C ARG A 7 16.84 26.05 2.03
N GLN A 8 17.44 24.91 2.41
CA GLN A 8 18.76 24.50 1.94
C GLN A 8 18.75 23.22 1.08
N ILE A 9 17.59 22.83 0.52
CA ILE A 9 17.60 21.74 -0.45
C ILE A 9 18.27 22.24 -1.72
N THR A 10 19.52 21.81 -1.92
CA THR A 10 20.22 22.07 -3.18
C THR A 10 19.39 21.49 -4.34
N PRO A 11 19.46 22.07 -5.55
CA PRO A 11 18.72 21.56 -6.72
C PRO A 11 18.92 20.06 -6.94
N VAL A 12 20.12 19.57 -6.71
CA VAL A 12 20.49 18.15 -6.80
C VAL A 12 19.73 17.30 -5.76
N ALA A 13 19.69 17.75 -4.50
CA ALA A 13 18.96 17.03 -3.45
C ALA A 13 17.44 16.99 -3.73
N ALA A 14 16.88 18.07 -4.28
CA ALA A 14 15.49 18.11 -4.69
C ALA A 14 15.18 17.10 -5.80
N VAL A 15 16.06 17.00 -6.80
CA VAL A 15 15.93 16.01 -7.88
C VAL A 15 16.02 14.59 -7.34
N LEU A 16 17.01 14.29 -6.51
CA LEU A 16 17.17 12.97 -5.89
C LEU A 16 15.97 12.59 -5.02
N LYS A 17 15.46 13.52 -4.23
CA LYS A 17 14.25 13.33 -3.42
C LYS A 17 13.02 13.04 -4.29
N ASN A 18 12.87 13.74 -5.41
CA ASN A 18 11.76 13.52 -6.34
C ASN A 18 11.85 12.15 -7.01
N ILE A 19 13.04 11.75 -7.48
CA ILE A 19 13.28 10.42 -8.04
C ILE A 19 12.97 9.34 -7.01
N GLY A 20 13.51 9.47 -5.79
CA GLY A 20 13.25 8.53 -4.70
C GLY A 20 11.78 8.46 -4.32
N GLY A 21 11.09 9.59 -4.24
CA GLY A 21 9.66 9.65 -3.97
C GLY A 21 8.82 8.98 -5.04
N THR A 22 9.17 9.18 -6.31
CA THR A 22 8.52 8.51 -7.43
C THR A 22 8.73 7.00 -7.36
N ALA A 23 9.96 6.54 -7.16
CA ALA A 23 10.27 5.12 -7.01
C ALA A 23 9.50 4.48 -5.84
N PHE A 24 9.43 5.17 -4.70
CA PHE A 24 8.67 4.73 -3.54
C PHE A 24 7.16 4.67 -3.80
N GLY A 25 6.64 5.57 -4.62
CA GLY A 25 5.23 5.58 -5.04
C GLY A 25 4.81 4.34 -5.82
N PHE A 26 5.74 3.69 -6.53
CA PHE A 26 5.49 2.44 -7.24
C PHE A 26 5.50 1.19 -6.35
N MET A 27 5.93 1.29 -5.10
CA MET A 27 6.07 0.12 -4.22
C MET A 27 4.76 -0.67 -4.09
N LEU A 28 3.65 0.00 -3.80
CA LEU A 28 2.35 -0.66 -3.61
C LEU A 28 1.74 -1.19 -4.91
N PRO A 29 1.74 -0.45 -6.03
CA PRO A 29 1.37 -0.99 -7.33
C PRO A 29 2.16 -2.25 -7.72
N ILE A 30 3.48 -2.22 -7.56
CA ILE A 30 4.34 -3.36 -7.89
C ILE A 30 4.01 -4.56 -7.00
N LEU A 31 3.89 -4.36 -5.68
CA LEU A 31 3.52 -5.42 -4.75
C LEU A 31 2.21 -6.09 -5.16
N ALA A 32 1.14 -5.30 -5.36
CA ALA A 32 -0.16 -5.82 -5.76
C ALA A 32 -0.11 -6.51 -7.12
N GLY A 33 0.64 -5.98 -8.08
CA GLY A 33 0.80 -6.55 -9.40
C GLY A 33 1.47 -7.94 -9.36
N PHE A 34 2.54 -8.09 -8.61
CA PHE A 34 3.23 -9.37 -8.50
C PHE A 34 2.47 -10.41 -7.70
N ILE A 35 1.71 -10.01 -6.67
CA ILE A 35 0.76 -10.91 -5.99
C ILE A 35 -0.31 -11.40 -6.98
N ALA A 36 -0.89 -10.49 -7.74
CA ALA A 36 -1.89 -10.84 -8.76
C ALA A 36 -1.31 -11.79 -9.82
N MET A 37 -0.09 -11.53 -10.28
CA MET A 37 0.61 -12.37 -11.26
C MET A 37 0.90 -13.78 -10.72
N ALA A 38 1.24 -13.92 -9.45
CA ALA A 38 1.47 -15.22 -8.83
C ALA A 38 0.21 -16.11 -8.81
N ILE A 39 -0.99 -15.50 -8.84
CA ILE A 39 -2.28 -16.20 -8.79
C ILE A 39 -2.87 -16.38 -10.19
N GLY A 40 -2.91 -15.30 -10.97
CA GLY A 40 -3.62 -15.21 -12.25
C GLY A 40 -2.71 -15.11 -13.48
N ASP A 41 -1.38 -15.32 -13.33
CA ASP A 41 -0.35 -15.16 -14.36
C ASP A 41 -0.27 -13.72 -14.92
N ARG A 42 0.38 -13.58 -16.07
CA ARG A 42 0.66 -12.29 -16.73
C ARG A 42 -0.56 -11.38 -16.93
N PRO A 43 -1.76 -11.88 -17.31
CA PRO A 43 -2.92 -11.01 -17.48
C PRO A 43 -3.36 -10.30 -16.20
N ALA A 44 -3.10 -10.88 -15.03
CA ALA A 44 -3.47 -10.31 -13.74
C ALA A 44 -2.57 -9.13 -13.32
N LEU A 45 -1.38 -9.01 -13.90
CA LEU A 45 -0.40 -8.00 -13.53
C LEU A 45 -0.96 -6.57 -13.67
N ALA A 46 -1.61 -6.27 -14.78
CA ALA A 46 -2.19 -4.96 -15.05
C ALA A 46 -3.28 -4.59 -14.04
N LEU A 47 -4.15 -5.56 -13.70
CA LEU A 47 -5.20 -5.38 -12.71
C LEU A 47 -4.61 -5.10 -11.32
N GLY A 48 -3.57 -5.86 -10.95
CA GLY A 48 -2.87 -5.66 -9.69
C GLY A 48 -2.21 -4.29 -9.59
N PHE A 49 -1.57 -3.82 -10.67
CA PHE A 49 -1.00 -2.47 -10.72
C PHE A 49 -2.05 -1.39 -10.51
N VAL A 50 -3.19 -1.49 -11.19
CA VAL A 50 -4.27 -0.50 -11.04
C VAL A 50 -4.87 -0.54 -9.63
N GLY A 51 -5.16 -1.72 -9.10
CA GLY A 51 -5.66 -1.87 -7.73
C GLY A 51 -4.69 -1.34 -6.68
N GLY A 52 -3.40 -1.68 -6.82
CA GLY A 52 -2.34 -1.18 -5.94
C GLY A 52 -2.13 0.33 -6.04
N TYR A 53 -2.29 0.92 -7.22
CA TYR A 53 -2.20 2.36 -7.41
C TYR A 53 -3.37 3.10 -6.76
N ILE A 54 -4.60 2.57 -6.87
CA ILE A 54 -5.77 3.12 -6.17
C ILE A 54 -5.54 3.09 -4.65
N ALA A 55 -5.07 1.95 -4.12
CA ALA A 55 -4.75 1.83 -2.70
C ALA A 55 -3.64 2.78 -2.23
N ALA A 56 -2.61 3.00 -3.06
CA ALA A 56 -1.50 3.91 -2.76
C ALA A 56 -1.95 5.36 -2.60
N ASN A 57 -2.96 5.77 -3.37
CA ASN A 57 -3.51 7.13 -3.35
C ASN A 57 -4.77 7.25 -2.47
N GLY A 58 -5.28 6.13 -1.96
CA GLY A 58 -6.44 6.05 -1.09
C GLY A 58 -6.09 6.04 0.40
N LYS A 59 -7.08 5.70 1.22
CA LYS A 59 -6.94 5.56 2.67
C LYS A 59 -6.49 4.17 3.11
N SER A 60 -6.68 3.17 2.26
CA SER A 60 -6.38 1.77 2.55
C SER A 60 -4.88 1.45 2.55
N GLY A 61 -4.09 2.21 1.80
CA GLY A 61 -2.63 2.12 1.79
C GLY A 61 -2.11 0.69 1.50
N PHE A 62 -1.18 0.23 2.34
CA PHE A 62 -0.56 -1.09 2.19
C PHE A 62 -1.57 -2.24 2.28
N LEU A 63 -2.50 -2.19 3.24
CA LEU A 63 -3.53 -3.22 3.41
C LEU A 63 -4.42 -3.33 2.17
N GLY A 64 -4.83 -2.19 1.62
CA GLY A 64 -5.60 -2.13 0.38
C GLY A 64 -4.84 -2.73 -0.80
N ALA A 65 -3.55 -2.41 -0.94
CA ALA A 65 -2.71 -2.95 -2.01
C ALA A 65 -2.54 -4.48 -1.91
N LEU A 66 -2.37 -5.01 -0.69
CA LEU A 66 -2.29 -6.44 -0.45
C LEU A 66 -3.57 -7.15 -0.91
N VAL A 67 -4.73 -6.67 -0.43
CA VAL A 67 -6.03 -7.25 -0.79
C VAL A 67 -6.32 -7.06 -2.27
N ALA A 68 -5.95 -5.92 -2.87
CA ALA A 68 -6.08 -5.67 -4.30
C ALA A 68 -5.31 -6.69 -5.14
N GLY A 69 -4.10 -7.05 -4.73
CA GLY A 69 -3.29 -8.07 -5.41
C GLY A 69 -3.99 -9.44 -5.45
N PHE A 70 -4.49 -9.90 -4.30
CA PHE A 70 -5.27 -11.14 -4.24
C PHE A 70 -6.56 -11.05 -5.07
N ALA A 71 -7.33 -9.98 -4.91
CA ALA A 71 -8.58 -9.79 -5.65
C ALA A 71 -8.35 -9.78 -7.17
N ALA A 72 -7.33 -9.07 -7.65
CA ALA A 72 -6.97 -9.01 -9.07
C ALA A 72 -6.62 -10.39 -9.63
N GLY A 73 -5.86 -11.19 -8.89
CA GLY A 73 -5.54 -12.57 -9.28
C GLY A 73 -6.78 -13.44 -9.43
N TYR A 74 -7.67 -13.44 -8.43
CA TYR A 74 -8.91 -14.22 -8.47
C TYR A 74 -9.91 -13.72 -9.51
N ILE A 75 -9.98 -12.41 -9.78
CA ILE A 75 -10.80 -11.84 -10.86
C ILE A 75 -10.37 -12.44 -12.21
N ILE A 76 -9.07 -12.51 -12.50
CA ILE A 76 -8.57 -13.10 -13.73
C ILE A 76 -8.89 -14.59 -13.81
N LEU A 77 -8.75 -15.35 -12.74
CA LEU A 77 -9.15 -16.77 -12.73
C LEU A 77 -10.65 -16.93 -13.01
N GLY A 78 -11.49 -16.06 -12.47
CA GLY A 78 -12.91 -16.03 -12.75
C GLY A 78 -13.21 -15.68 -14.22
N LEU A 79 -12.54 -14.66 -14.76
CA LEU A 79 -12.68 -14.26 -16.16
C LEU A 79 -12.23 -15.36 -17.13
N ARG A 80 -11.15 -16.08 -16.82
CA ARG A 80 -10.74 -17.26 -17.62
C ARG A 80 -11.86 -18.30 -17.73
N LYS A 81 -12.42 -18.72 -16.59
CA LYS A 81 -13.53 -19.69 -16.56
C LYS A 81 -14.77 -19.22 -17.30
N LEU A 82 -15.00 -17.92 -17.35
CA LEU A 82 -16.11 -17.34 -18.12
C LEU A 82 -15.80 -17.35 -19.62
N CYS A 83 -14.56 -17.03 -19.99
CA CYS A 83 -14.12 -16.99 -21.38
C CYS A 83 -13.97 -18.37 -22.01
N ASP A 84 -13.67 -19.42 -21.22
CA ASP A 84 -13.61 -20.81 -21.70
C ASP A 84 -14.96 -21.29 -22.30
N LYS A 85 -16.06 -20.60 -22.01
CA LYS A 85 -17.40 -20.89 -22.56
C LYS A 85 -17.72 -20.08 -23.82
N LEU A 86 -16.83 -19.22 -24.28
CA LEU A 86 -17.01 -18.38 -25.44
C LEU A 86 -16.66 -19.14 -26.72
N PRO A 87 -17.24 -18.77 -27.90
CA PRO A 87 -16.83 -19.29 -29.20
C PRO A 87 -15.34 -19.03 -29.45
N GLU A 88 -14.66 -19.93 -30.18
CA GLU A 88 -13.20 -19.86 -30.46
C GLU A 88 -12.70 -18.51 -31.00
N ALA A 89 -13.56 -17.80 -31.75
CA ALA A 89 -13.21 -16.48 -32.28
C ALA A 89 -13.05 -15.42 -31.17
N LEU A 90 -13.82 -15.52 -30.10
CA LEU A 90 -13.78 -14.59 -28.94
C LEU A 90 -12.74 -15.03 -27.91
N GLU A 91 -12.46 -16.31 -27.80
CA GLU A 91 -11.44 -16.84 -26.89
C GLU A 91 -10.05 -16.26 -27.20
N LYS A 92 -9.69 -16.10 -28.48
CA LYS A 92 -8.42 -15.51 -28.92
C LYS A 92 -8.31 -14.02 -28.60
N ILE A 93 -9.42 -13.31 -28.50
CA ILE A 93 -9.48 -11.87 -28.17
C ILE A 93 -9.49 -11.65 -26.65
N ALA A 94 -9.91 -12.63 -25.88
CA ALA A 94 -10.07 -12.52 -24.44
C ALA A 94 -8.81 -12.00 -23.70
N PRO A 95 -7.60 -12.53 -23.93
CA PRO A 95 -6.41 -12.07 -23.21
C PRO A 95 -6.01 -10.63 -23.55
N VAL A 96 -6.30 -10.17 -24.76
CA VAL A 96 -5.88 -8.86 -25.24
C VAL A 96 -6.87 -7.76 -24.89
N LEU A 97 -8.17 -8.06 -24.92
CA LEU A 97 -9.23 -7.08 -24.74
C LEU A 97 -10.08 -7.32 -23.48
N ILE A 98 -10.62 -8.55 -23.33
CA ILE A 98 -11.60 -8.82 -22.27
C ILE A 98 -10.93 -8.75 -20.89
N TYR A 99 -9.81 -9.42 -20.71
CA TYR A 99 -9.13 -9.45 -19.40
C TYR A 99 -8.69 -8.06 -18.94
N PRO A 100 -8.01 -7.23 -19.73
CA PRO A 100 -7.63 -5.91 -19.26
C PRO A 100 -8.84 -4.99 -19.09
N VAL A 101 -9.77 -4.92 -20.05
CA VAL A 101 -10.88 -3.96 -19.98
C VAL A 101 -11.86 -4.31 -18.86
N VAL A 102 -12.40 -5.53 -18.88
CA VAL A 102 -13.38 -5.98 -17.88
C VAL A 102 -12.69 -6.13 -16.52
N GLY A 103 -11.48 -6.69 -16.49
CA GLY A 103 -10.74 -6.90 -15.26
C GLY A 103 -10.40 -5.60 -14.55
N ILE A 104 -9.88 -4.59 -15.28
CA ILE A 104 -9.58 -3.28 -14.69
C ILE A 104 -10.86 -2.59 -14.18
N LEU A 105 -11.95 -2.69 -14.91
CA LEU A 105 -13.23 -2.13 -14.48
C LEU A 105 -13.71 -2.81 -13.19
N VAL A 106 -13.67 -4.13 -13.13
CA VAL A 106 -14.12 -4.90 -11.95
C VAL A 106 -13.22 -4.61 -10.74
N ILE A 107 -11.88 -4.63 -10.90
CA ILE A 107 -10.99 -4.31 -9.78
C ILE A 107 -11.12 -2.85 -9.36
N GLY A 108 -11.28 -1.91 -10.29
CA GLY A 108 -11.46 -0.49 -10.00
C GLY A 108 -12.73 -0.22 -9.20
N LEU A 109 -13.85 -0.81 -9.60
CA LEU A 109 -15.10 -0.74 -8.84
C LEU A 109 -14.98 -1.43 -7.48
N GLY A 110 -14.40 -2.63 -7.44
CA GLY A 110 -14.16 -3.37 -6.21
C GLY A 110 -13.28 -2.59 -5.22
N MET A 111 -12.23 -1.94 -5.72
CA MET A 111 -11.39 -1.08 -4.90
C MET A 111 -12.19 0.08 -4.30
N ASN A 112 -12.89 0.87 -5.12
CA ASN A 112 -13.55 2.08 -4.65
C ASN A 112 -14.74 1.81 -3.73
N TYR A 113 -15.52 0.77 -3.99
CA TYR A 113 -16.77 0.53 -3.25
C TYR A 113 -16.64 -0.49 -2.11
N VAL A 114 -15.65 -1.37 -2.15
CA VAL A 114 -15.52 -2.46 -1.17
C VAL A 114 -14.20 -2.36 -0.41
N ILE A 115 -13.07 -2.40 -1.10
CA ILE A 115 -11.75 -2.54 -0.46
C ILE A 115 -11.33 -1.23 0.23
N GLU A 116 -11.46 -0.09 -0.45
CA GLU A 116 -11.11 1.21 0.12
C GLU A 116 -11.89 1.55 1.40
N PRO A 117 -13.23 1.42 1.45
CA PRO A 117 -13.97 1.70 2.68
C PRO A 117 -13.57 0.79 3.83
N VAL A 118 -13.44 -0.52 3.58
CA VAL A 118 -13.15 -1.50 4.63
C VAL A 118 -11.70 -1.39 5.13
N MET A 119 -10.74 -1.45 4.22
CA MET A 119 -9.31 -1.39 4.56
C MET A 119 -8.92 0.02 5.04
N GLY A 120 -9.52 1.05 4.48
CA GLY A 120 -9.35 2.43 4.93
C GLY A 120 -9.86 2.67 6.35
N ALA A 121 -10.99 2.05 6.72
CA ALA A 121 -11.50 2.10 8.09
C ALA A 121 -10.54 1.42 9.08
N ILE A 122 -10.01 0.24 8.73
CA ILE A 122 -9.01 -0.47 9.53
C ILE A 122 -7.74 0.38 9.69
N ASN A 123 -7.21 0.90 8.59
CA ASN A 123 -6.00 1.73 8.61
C ASN A 123 -6.19 3.02 9.41
N THR A 124 -7.35 3.67 9.26
CA THR A 124 -7.71 4.87 10.04
C THR A 124 -7.90 4.52 11.52
N GLY A 125 -8.53 3.40 11.84
CA GLY A 125 -8.70 2.91 13.20
C GLY A 125 -7.36 2.65 13.89
N LEU A 126 -6.42 2.01 13.18
CA LEU A 126 -5.07 1.78 13.68
C LEU A 126 -4.35 3.10 13.99
N ASN A 127 -4.43 4.06 13.08
CA ASN A 127 -3.83 5.38 13.26
C ASN A 127 -4.48 6.14 14.43
N SER A 128 -5.81 6.09 14.55
CA SER A 128 -6.53 6.72 15.67
C SER A 128 -6.18 6.10 17.02
N PHE A 129 -5.98 4.78 17.06
CA PHE A 129 -5.50 4.07 18.24
C PHE A 129 -4.11 4.57 18.68
N LEU A 130 -3.18 4.68 17.73
CA LEU A 130 -1.82 5.18 18.00
C LEU A 130 -1.83 6.65 18.45
N VAL A 131 -2.63 7.50 17.81
CA VAL A 131 -2.81 8.90 18.23
C VAL A 131 -3.40 9.00 19.63
N GLY A 132 -4.39 8.17 19.97
CA GLY A 132 -5.02 8.14 21.28
C GLY A 132 -4.06 7.76 22.43
N MET A 133 -3.02 6.99 22.14
CA MET A 133 -2.00 6.62 23.12
C MET A 133 -0.99 7.73 23.41
N GLY A 134 -0.90 8.74 22.56
CA GLY A 134 0.21 9.71 22.52
C GLY A 134 0.42 10.61 23.74
N SER A 135 -0.56 10.75 24.65
CA SER A 135 -0.44 11.65 25.80
C SER A 135 -0.26 10.95 27.15
N SER A 136 -0.72 9.71 27.29
CA SER A 136 -0.81 9.08 28.61
C SER A 136 0.35 8.17 29.01
N SER A 137 1.08 7.61 28.04
CA SER A 137 2.27 6.81 28.36
C SER A 137 3.18 6.66 27.14
N ARG A 138 4.16 7.54 27.03
CA ARG A 138 5.20 7.49 25.98
C ARG A 138 5.97 6.17 25.96
N ILE A 139 6.15 5.55 27.13
CA ILE A 139 6.84 4.25 27.26
C ILE A 139 6.03 3.14 26.61
N ILE A 140 4.72 3.07 26.91
CA ILE A 140 3.83 2.05 26.33
C ILE A 140 3.70 2.28 24.81
N LEU A 141 3.54 3.52 24.38
CA LEU A 141 3.47 3.86 22.95
C LEU A 141 4.78 3.43 22.23
N GLY A 142 5.94 3.76 22.82
CA GLY A 142 7.24 3.35 22.27
C GLY A 142 7.37 1.83 22.18
N PHE A 143 6.94 1.09 23.19
CA PHE A 143 6.94 -0.37 23.18
C PHE A 143 6.02 -0.94 22.08
N VAL A 144 4.80 -0.41 21.95
CA VAL A 144 3.84 -0.85 20.91
C VAL A 144 4.39 -0.58 19.51
N LEU A 145 4.93 0.62 19.27
CA LEU A 145 5.52 0.98 17.98
C LEU A 145 6.74 0.11 17.64
N ALA A 146 7.62 -0.13 18.60
CA ALA A 146 8.76 -1.02 18.42
C ALA A 146 8.32 -2.46 18.12
N ALA A 147 7.31 -2.96 18.83
CA ALA A 147 6.73 -4.28 18.57
C ALA A 147 6.10 -4.35 17.17
N MET A 148 5.36 -3.33 16.75
CA MET A 148 4.78 -3.25 15.40
C MET A 148 5.86 -3.25 14.30
N MET A 149 7.00 -2.62 14.55
CA MET A 149 8.13 -2.64 13.61
C MET A 149 8.78 -4.02 13.51
N ALA A 150 8.81 -4.78 14.60
CA ALA A 150 9.47 -6.09 14.68
C ALA A 150 8.58 -7.25 14.23
N ILE A 151 7.24 -7.15 14.39
CA ILE A 151 6.30 -8.24 14.09
C ILE A 151 6.28 -8.62 12.61
N ASP A 152 6.29 -7.63 11.72
CA ASP A 152 6.22 -7.87 10.28
C ASP A 152 7.19 -6.96 9.52
N MET A 153 8.40 -7.42 9.27
CA MET A 153 9.40 -6.65 8.53
C MET A 153 8.91 -6.26 7.12
N GLY A 154 8.40 -5.02 7.00
CA GLY A 154 7.86 -4.46 5.76
C GLY A 154 6.38 -4.71 5.51
N GLY A 155 5.65 -5.32 6.45
CA GLY A 155 4.22 -5.55 6.37
C GLY A 155 3.34 -4.38 6.84
N PRO A 156 2.03 -4.61 7.03
CA PRO A 156 1.07 -3.57 7.37
C PRO A 156 1.34 -2.89 8.72
N PHE A 157 1.74 -3.65 9.73
CA PHE A 157 2.01 -3.12 11.07
C PHE A 157 3.26 -2.24 11.08
N ASN A 158 4.34 -2.71 10.46
CA ASN A 158 5.56 -1.96 10.26
C ASN A 158 5.28 -0.64 9.52
N LYS A 159 4.53 -0.70 8.42
CA LYS A 159 4.18 0.48 7.63
C LYS A 159 3.35 1.48 8.42
N ALA A 160 2.37 1.03 9.21
CA ALA A 160 1.54 1.89 10.05
C ALA A 160 2.38 2.60 11.12
N ALA A 161 3.26 1.88 11.82
CA ALA A 161 4.16 2.46 12.81
C ALA A 161 5.11 3.48 12.17
N TYR A 162 5.68 3.18 11.01
CA TYR A 162 6.58 4.09 10.28
C TYR A 162 5.86 5.37 9.84
N VAL A 163 4.68 5.26 9.26
CA VAL A 163 3.88 6.43 8.82
C VAL A 163 3.48 7.28 10.02
N PHE A 164 3.08 6.66 11.14
CA PHE A 164 2.78 7.38 12.36
C PHE A 164 4.01 8.11 12.93
N GLY A 165 5.17 7.45 12.98
CA GLY A 165 6.42 8.04 13.42
C GLY A 165 6.85 9.23 12.56
N THR A 166 6.77 9.10 11.24
CA THR A 166 7.11 10.20 10.32
C THR A 166 6.14 11.38 10.44
N ALA A 167 4.85 11.12 10.62
CA ALA A 167 3.86 12.18 10.88
C ALA A 167 4.15 12.92 12.21
N SER A 168 4.60 12.20 13.23
CA SER A 168 4.94 12.76 14.55
C SER A 168 6.09 13.78 14.49
N ILE A 169 7.01 13.63 13.54
CA ILE A 169 8.10 14.59 13.31
C ILE A 169 7.55 15.99 12.97
N ALA A 170 6.47 16.06 12.19
CA ALA A 170 5.85 17.33 11.81
C ALA A 170 5.29 18.10 13.02
N TYR A 171 4.97 17.40 14.11
CA TYR A 171 4.50 17.97 15.38
C TYR A 171 5.61 18.13 16.42
N GLY A 172 6.88 17.86 16.07
CA GLY A 172 8.02 18.02 16.98
C GLY A 172 8.24 16.85 17.94
N ASN A 173 7.51 15.75 17.82
CA ASN A 173 7.64 14.56 18.66
C ASN A 173 8.70 13.59 18.08
N TYR A 174 9.96 13.94 18.24
CA TYR A 174 11.08 13.15 17.70
C TYR A 174 11.31 11.83 18.46
N ASP A 175 10.93 11.77 19.73
CA ASP A 175 10.99 10.60 20.60
C ASP A 175 10.18 9.42 20.04
N ILE A 176 9.02 9.70 19.47
CA ILE A 176 8.16 8.68 18.83
C ILE A 176 8.86 8.08 17.61
N MET A 177 9.43 8.92 16.75
CA MET A 177 10.16 8.42 15.59
C MET A 177 11.42 7.65 15.99
N ALA A 178 12.11 8.09 17.05
CA ALA A 178 13.26 7.37 17.58
C ALA A 178 12.88 5.95 18.04
N ALA A 179 11.75 5.79 18.73
CA ALA A 179 11.25 4.47 19.16
C ALA A 179 10.91 3.57 17.96
N VAL A 180 10.30 4.11 16.92
CA VAL A 180 10.01 3.39 15.67
C VAL A 180 11.30 2.90 15.02
N MET A 181 12.29 3.76 14.89
CA MET A 181 13.57 3.41 14.24
C MET A 181 14.36 2.37 15.06
N ILE A 182 14.41 2.51 16.38
CA ILE A 182 15.08 1.53 17.25
C ILE A 182 14.38 0.17 17.14
N GLY A 183 13.05 0.12 17.17
CA GLY A 183 12.30 -1.13 17.05
C GLY A 183 12.52 -1.86 15.72
N GLY A 184 12.80 -1.13 14.64
CA GLY A 184 13.15 -1.72 13.35
C GLY A 184 14.60 -2.18 13.20
N MET A 185 15.50 -1.72 14.10
CA MET A 185 16.93 -2.01 14.03
C MET A 185 17.38 -3.12 14.99
N VAL A 186 16.54 -3.46 15.97
CA VAL A 186 16.82 -4.53 16.95
C VAL A 186 15.87 -5.69 16.62
N PRO A 187 16.38 -6.76 15.96
CA PRO A 187 15.57 -7.95 15.69
C PRO A 187 15.28 -8.76 16.93
#